data_e9d17d9d3356e9aec94e649b88b9f1dd
#
_entry.id   e9d17d9d3356e9aec94e649b88b9f1dd
#
_cell.length_a   1.000
_cell.length_b   1.000
_cell.length_c   1.000
_cell.angle_alpha   90.00
_cell.angle_beta   90.00
_cell.angle_gamma   90.00
#
_symmetry.space_group_name_H-M   'P 1'
#
loop_
_entity.id
_entity.type
_entity.pdbx_description
1 polymer ?
#
loop_
_entity_poly.entity_id
_entity_poly.type
_entity_poly.pdbx_seq_one_letter_code
_entity_poly.pdbx_strand_id
1 'polypeptide(L)'
;MNKQLQMKKKSKWKVRYTVLFVLWLCWLFSFLDRMVITIALPYIGEDLNLTATAQGLLLSIFFAGYALFQIPGGMLSDKFGFRRVMSIAIVWWSIFTSLTGFIFSYPLMLLIRFVFGLGEACLPGAAYKGIANYFPSKQRGTATGIQSTVNTLGPAIAAIAAAAIIGAFGWRTVFIVMGIPGIILGLYIWFRFKDNPKDHPKMTKEELSELDEDIQFEKSNEEKNSGVSFKELFRKPILWQMAFIWFFFDITFWGFTSWLPSYLINVRGLSLMDTGIFSALPYLVGTVSIVLGGYLSDKVKGKRKWVFIPNAVISGLALLLMLQSSSTAMVITYQCVAAFFMFLAQGAFWGLVVDTLPAKIMAAGSSTVNCFGSIAGFISPLLMGYMIESSGGSYNSTFILMIAAIIVAAIVALTIGNNTEKENSLNSETIVEA
;
A
#
# COMPACT_ATOMS: atom_id res chain seq x y z
N MET A 1 42.52 -23.35 -38.46
CA MET A 1 41.25 -24.12 -38.62
C MET A 1 40.31 -23.70 -37.50
N ASN A 2 39.27 -22.97 -37.87
CA ASN A 2 38.38 -22.16 -37.00
C ASN A 2 37.54 -23.02 -36.05
N LYS A 3 37.75 -22.90 -34.74
CA LYS A 3 36.71 -23.07 -33.75
C LYS A 3 36.04 -21.71 -33.56
N GLN A 4 35.05 -21.44 -34.36
CA GLN A 4 34.13 -20.34 -34.13
C GLN A 4 33.44 -20.57 -32.77
N LEU A 5 33.81 -19.75 -31.80
CA LEU A 5 33.09 -19.54 -30.58
C LEU A 5 31.65 -19.18 -30.92
N GLN A 6 30.74 -20.12 -30.75
CA GLN A 6 29.33 -19.81 -30.65
C GLN A 6 29.13 -18.94 -29.37
N MET A 7 29.22 -17.63 -29.55
CA MET A 7 28.71 -16.69 -28.57
C MET A 7 27.20 -16.94 -28.46
N LYS A 8 26.80 -17.78 -27.50
CA LYS A 8 25.41 -17.84 -27.07
C LYS A 8 24.96 -16.41 -26.79
N LYS A 9 24.06 -15.90 -27.62
CA LYS A 9 23.42 -14.59 -27.45
C LYS A 9 22.91 -14.54 -26.02
N LYS A 10 23.58 -13.78 -25.11
CA LYS A 10 23.20 -13.64 -23.72
C LYS A 10 21.74 -13.16 -23.72
N SER A 11 20.84 -13.94 -23.17
CA SER A 11 19.47 -13.49 -22.96
C SER A 11 19.52 -12.21 -22.12
N LYS A 12 19.04 -11.09 -22.64
CA LYS A 12 18.99 -9.80 -21.92
C LYS A 12 18.04 -9.85 -20.72
N TRP A 13 17.16 -10.87 -20.64
CA TRP A 13 16.15 -11.01 -19.60
C TRP A 13 16.61 -12.00 -18.54
N LYS A 14 16.91 -11.48 -17.35
CA LYS A 14 17.35 -12.27 -16.19
C LYS A 14 16.15 -12.86 -15.44
N VAL A 15 16.35 -13.98 -14.72
CA VAL A 15 15.32 -14.65 -13.91
C VAL A 15 14.71 -13.70 -12.87
N ARG A 16 15.53 -12.86 -12.25
CA ARG A 16 15.10 -11.86 -11.26
C ARG A 16 14.00 -10.92 -11.80
N TYR A 17 14.04 -10.56 -13.09
CA TYR A 17 13.01 -9.70 -13.67
C TYR A 17 11.68 -10.43 -13.84
N THR A 18 11.71 -11.74 -14.14
CA THR A 18 10.49 -12.57 -14.15
C THR A 18 9.89 -12.67 -12.75
N VAL A 19 10.74 -12.88 -11.73
CA VAL A 19 10.30 -12.91 -10.34
C VAL A 19 9.66 -11.58 -9.95
N LEU A 20 10.32 -10.46 -10.22
CA LEU A 20 9.78 -9.13 -9.92
C LEU A 20 8.44 -8.87 -10.62
N PHE A 21 8.34 -9.21 -11.90
CA PHE A 21 7.10 -9.03 -12.67
C PHE A 21 5.94 -9.84 -12.08
N VAL A 22 6.19 -11.08 -11.69
CA VAL A 22 5.15 -11.93 -11.08
C VAL A 22 4.78 -11.42 -9.68
N LEU A 23 5.74 -10.98 -8.87
CA LEU A 23 5.46 -10.34 -7.58
C LEU A 23 4.66 -9.04 -7.78
N TRP A 24 4.98 -8.26 -8.82
CA TRP A 24 4.23 -7.08 -9.20
C TRP A 24 2.78 -7.43 -9.58
N LEU A 25 2.55 -8.50 -10.34
CA LEU A 25 1.21 -8.99 -10.63
C LEU A 25 0.46 -9.44 -9.36
N CYS A 26 1.12 -10.10 -8.40
CA CYS A 26 0.50 -10.48 -7.13
C CYS A 26 -0.02 -9.24 -6.38
N TRP A 27 0.78 -8.18 -6.32
CA TRP A 27 0.36 -6.91 -5.72
C TRP A 27 -0.74 -6.23 -6.52
N LEU A 28 -0.71 -6.32 -7.86
CA LEU A 28 -1.77 -5.79 -8.70
C LEU A 28 -3.10 -6.47 -8.39
N PHE A 29 -3.14 -7.80 -8.34
CA PHE A 29 -4.36 -8.53 -8.00
C PHE A 29 -4.83 -8.26 -6.56
N SER A 30 -3.90 -8.13 -5.61
CA SER A 30 -4.23 -7.70 -4.25
C SER A 30 -4.98 -6.35 -4.23
N PHE A 31 -4.46 -5.34 -4.94
CA PHE A 31 -5.15 -4.05 -5.03
C PHE A 31 -6.46 -4.10 -5.83
N LEU A 32 -6.52 -4.91 -6.90
CA LEU A 32 -7.78 -5.13 -7.63
C LEU A 32 -8.85 -5.69 -6.70
N ASP A 33 -8.55 -6.77 -5.99
CA ASP A 33 -9.48 -7.44 -5.06
C ASP A 33 -9.90 -6.54 -3.90
N ARG A 34 -9.00 -5.68 -3.42
CA ARG A 34 -9.27 -4.72 -2.36
C ARG A 34 -10.16 -3.56 -2.81
N MET A 35 -9.94 -3.05 -4.03
CA MET A 35 -10.61 -1.85 -4.52
C MET A 35 -11.96 -2.13 -5.19
N VAL A 36 -12.15 -3.31 -5.76
CA VAL A 36 -13.42 -3.70 -6.42
C VAL A 36 -14.63 -3.48 -5.52
N ILE A 37 -14.50 -3.77 -4.22
CA ILE A 37 -15.61 -3.60 -3.29
C ILE A 37 -16.04 -2.14 -3.13
N THR A 38 -15.16 -1.17 -3.30
CA THR A 38 -15.51 0.26 -3.16
C THR A 38 -16.42 0.73 -4.30
N ILE A 39 -16.22 0.19 -5.51
CA ILE A 39 -17.08 0.46 -6.68
C ILE A 39 -18.39 -0.33 -6.58
N ALA A 40 -18.34 -1.56 -6.05
CA ALA A 40 -19.51 -2.41 -5.88
C ALA A 40 -20.39 -2.02 -4.69
N LEU A 41 -19.86 -1.21 -3.75
CA LEU A 41 -20.49 -0.93 -2.46
C LEU A 41 -21.94 -0.41 -2.54
N PRO A 42 -22.28 0.57 -3.40
CA PRO A 42 -23.67 1.03 -3.52
C PRO A 42 -24.62 -0.11 -3.93
N TYR A 43 -24.20 -0.95 -4.86
CA TYR A 43 -25.01 -2.09 -5.36
C TYR A 43 -25.15 -3.21 -4.32
N ILE A 44 -24.10 -3.48 -3.53
CA ILE A 44 -24.14 -4.40 -2.39
C ILE A 44 -25.07 -3.85 -1.31
N GLY A 45 -24.96 -2.54 -1.06
CA GLY A 45 -25.79 -1.83 -0.08
C GLY A 45 -27.28 -1.92 -0.41
N GLU A 46 -27.65 -1.72 -1.67
CA GLU A 46 -29.00 -1.83 -2.18
C GLU A 46 -29.51 -3.28 -2.11
N ASP A 47 -28.75 -4.25 -2.61
CA ASP A 47 -29.13 -5.64 -2.72
C ASP A 47 -29.30 -6.35 -1.36
N LEU A 48 -28.47 -6.00 -0.39
CA LEU A 48 -28.51 -6.54 0.98
C LEU A 48 -29.21 -5.61 1.99
N ASN A 49 -29.80 -4.49 1.54
CA ASN A 49 -30.44 -3.47 2.37
C ASN A 49 -29.55 -2.98 3.54
N LEU A 50 -28.28 -2.63 3.22
CA LEU A 50 -27.30 -2.23 4.22
C LEU A 50 -27.38 -0.73 4.51
N THR A 51 -27.36 -0.37 5.80
CA THR A 51 -27.14 1.01 6.22
C THR A 51 -25.73 1.48 5.87
N ALA A 52 -25.48 2.78 5.87
CA ALA A 52 -24.16 3.32 5.59
C ALA A 52 -23.12 2.85 6.63
N THR A 53 -23.50 2.67 7.88
CA THR A 53 -22.65 2.07 8.93
C THR A 53 -22.27 0.62 8.60
N ALA A 54 -23.23 -0.18 8.16
CA ALA A 54 -23.00 -1.56 7.76
C ALA A 54 -22.06 -1.66 6.54
N GLN A 55 -22.24 -0.76 5.55
CA GLN A 55 -21.33 -0.63 4.41
C GLN A 55 -19.93 -0.23 4.85
N GLY A 56 -19.80 0.73 5.78
CA GLY A 56 -18.53 1.12 6.38
C GLY A 56 -17.83 -0.03 7.11
N LEU A 57 -18.56 -0.83 7.88
CA LEU A 57 -18.02 -2.03 8.53
C LEU A 57 -17.54 -3.07 7.52
N LEU A 58 -18.27 -3.25 6.41
CA LEU A 58 -17.89 -4.18 5.34
C LEU A 58 -16.54 -3.81 4.70
N LEU A 59 -16.26 -2.52 4.54
CA LEU A 59 -14.95 -2.03 4.07
C LEU A 59 -13.87 -2.18 5.14
N SER A 60 -14.21 -1.92 6.39
CA SER A 60 -13.28 -1.89 7.53
C SER A 60 -12.82 -3.26 7.98
N ILE A 61 -13.71 -4.26 7.99
CA ILE A 61 -13.43 -5.58 8.57
C ILE A 61 -12.25 -6.32 7.92
N PHE A 62 -11.98 -6.03 6.66
CA PHE A 62 -10.80 -6.47 5.95
C PHE A 62 -9.51 -6.06 6.68
N PHE A 63 -9.41 -4.79 7.09
CA PHE A 63 -8.23 -4.26 7.78
C PHE A 63 -8.02 -4.89 9.15
N ALA A 64 -9.09 -5.32 9.83
CA ALA A 64 -8.97 -6.07 11.08
C ALA A 64 -8.25 -7.41 10.85
N GLY A 65 -8.66 -8.19 9.84
CA GLY A 65 -7.99 -9.43 9.47
C GLY A 65 -6.54 -9.19 9.01
N TYR A 66 -6.35 -8.17 8.19
CA TYR A 66 -5.03 -7.80 7.65
C TYR A 66 -4.05 -7.40 8.77
N ALA A 67 -4.45 -6.49 9.67
CA ALA A 67 -3.60 -6.05 10.78
C ALA A 67 -3.25 -7.18 11.74
N LEU A 68 -4.23 -8.06 12.06
CA LEU A 68 -4.04 -9.20 12.94
C LEU A 68 -2.98 -10.18 12.42
N PHE A 69 -2.95 -10.40 11.12
CA PHE A 69 -2.12 -11.45 10.53
C PHE A 69 -0.86 -10.92 9.81
N GLN A 70 -0.63 -9.62 9.76
CA GLN A 70 0.52 -9.01 9.06
C GLN A 70 1.87 -9.47 9.65
N ILE A 71 2.00 -9.49 10.97
CA ILE A 71 3.23 -9.96 11.65
C ILE A 71 3.37 -11.49 11.51
N PRO A 72 2.36 -12.32 11.87
CA PRO A 72 2.42 -13.75 11.64
C PRO A 72 2.71 -14.14 10.20
N GLY A 73 2.10 -13.46 9.23
CA GLY A 73 2.33 -13.68 7.80
C GLY A 73 3.78 -13.45 7.37
N GLY A 74 4.42 -12.40 7.89
CA GLY A 74 5.86 -12.16 7.71
C GLY A 74 6.70 -13.32 8.28
N MET A 75 6.44 -13.74 9.52
CA MET A 75 7.13 -14.85 10.18
C MET A 75 6.95 -16.19 9.42
N LEU A 76 5.76 -16.43 8.87
CA LEU A 76 5.54 -17.60 8.03
C LEU A 76 6.43 -17.56 6.77
N SER A 77 6.59 -16.40 6.16
CA SER A 77 7.47 -16.24 5.00
C SER A 77 8.93 -16.52 5.36
N ASP A 78 9.37 -16.15 6.56
CA ASP A 78 10.72 -16.44 7.04
C ASP A 78 10.93 -17.92 7.30
N LYS A 79 9.94 -18.60 7.87
CA LYS A 79 10.03 -20.02 8.23
C LYS A 79 9.88 -20.95 7.02
N PHE A 80 8.91 -20.70 6.14
CA PHE A 80 8.51 -21.63 5.08
C PHE A 80 8.97 -21.22 3.68
N GLY A 81 9.59 -20.05 3.53
CA GLY A 81 10.01 -19.47 2.27
C GLY A 81 8.92 -18.65 1.57
N PHE A 82 9.36 -17.72 0.71
CA PHE A 82 8.42 -16.79 0.03
C PHE A 82 7.54 -17.52 -0.98
N ARG A 83 8.05 -18.53 -1.69
CA ARG A 83 7.32 -19.27 -2.71
C ARG A 83 6.07 -19.94 -2.13
N ARG A 84 6.24 -20.70 -1.06
CA ARG A 84 5.13 -21.44 -0.44
C ARG A 84 4.09 -20.48 0.14
N VAL A 85 4.55 -19.51 0.92
CA VAL A 85 3.64 -18.55 1.58
C VAL A 85 2.91 -17.69 0.55
N MET A 86 3.60 -17.15 -0.45
CA MET A 86 2.98 -16.35 -1.51
C MET A 86 1.94 -17.16 -2.29
N SER A 87 2.29 -18.38 -2.71
CA SER A 87 1.38 -19.24 -3.49
C SER A 87 0.11 -19.58 -2.71
N ILE A 88 0.25 -19.99 -1.44
CA ILE A 88 -0.88 -20.32 -0.59
C ILE A 88 -1.72 -19.07 -0.32
N ALA A 89 -1.07 -17.96 0.02
CA ALA A 89 -1.76 -16.71 0.35
C ALA A 89 -2.58 -16.18 -0.83
N ILE A 90 -2.00 -16.14 -2.06
CA ILE A 90 -2.74 -15.64 -3.22
C ILE A 90 -3.91 -16.55 -3.61
N VAL A 91 -3.75 -17.86 -3.55
CA VAL A 91 -4.86 -18.80 -3.78
C VAL A 91 -5.94 -18.62 -2.72
N TRP A 92 -5.54 -18.49 -1.44
CA TRP A 92 -6.43 -18.27 -0.33
C TRP A 92 -7.31 -17.03 -0.54
N TRP A 93 -6.68 -15.85 -0.66
CA TRP A 93 -7.49 -14.63 -0.78
C TRP A 93 -8.30 -14.59 -2.08
N SER A 94 -7.81 -15.17 -3.18
CA SER A 94 -8.55 -15.24 -4.44
C SER A 94 -9.79 -16.13 -4.36
N ILE A 95 -9.73 -17.24 -3.59
CA ILE A 95 -10.91 -18.06 -3.30
C ILE A 95 -11.94 -17.23 -2.51
N PHE A 96 -11.52 -16.50 -1.47
CA PHE A 96 -12.42 -15.67 -0.67
C PHE A 96 -12.94 -14.46 -1.45
N THR A 97 -12.17 -13.90 -2.39
CA THR A 97 -12.66 -12.92 -3.37
C THR A 97 -13.81 -13.53 -4.19
N SER A 98 -13.58 -14.66 -4.83
CA SER A 98 -14.61 -15.32 -5.63
C SER A 98 -15.84 -15.70 -4.81
N LEU A 99 -15.66 -16.20 -3.59
CA LEU A 99 -16.75 -16.55 -2.70
C LEU A 99 -17.63 -15.33 -2.36
N THR A 100 -17.07 -14.13 -2.29
CA THR A 100 -17.86 -12.90 -2.05
C THR A 100 -19.00 -12.74 -3.06
N GLY A 101 -18.81 -13.15 -4.32
CA GLY A 101 -19.84 -13.11 -5.36
C GLY A 101 -21.03 -14.08 -5.14
N PHE A 102 -20.88 -15.09 -4.29
CA PHE A 102 -21.92 -16.08 -4.00
C PHE A 102 -22.68 -15.83 -2.68
N ILE A 103 -22.38 -14.72 -1.99
CA ILE A 103 -22.96 -14.46 -0.67
C ILE A 103 -24.21 -13.60 -0.76
N PHE A 104 -25.22 -14.01 0.02
CA PHE A 104 -26.51 -13.34 0.17
C PHE A 104 -26.80 -12.91 1.62
N SER A 105 -25.83 -13.07 2.51
CA SER A 105 -25.95 -12.77 3.94
C SER A 105 -24.85 -11.81 4.38
N TYR A 106 -25.24 -10.70 4.99
CA TYR A 106 -24.28 -9.70 5.48
C TYR A 106 -23.27 -10.25 6.51
N PRO A 107 -23.68 -11.02 7.56
CA PRO A 107 -22.73 -11.60 8.51
C PRO A 107 -21.69 -12.52 7.85
N LEU A 108 -22.11 -13.31 6.86
CA LEU A 108 -21.21 -14.19 6.14
C LEU A 108 -20.24 -13.38 5.24
N MET A 109 -20.72 -12.29 4.65
CA MET A 109 -19.87 -11.39 3.87
C MET A 109 -18.80 -10.73 4.75
N LEU A 110 -19.14 -10.31 5.96
CA LEU A 110 -18.15 -9.80 6.94
C LEU A 110 -17.11 -10.86 7.28
N LEU A 111 -17.54 -12.09 7.55
CA LEU A 111 -16.61 -13.20 7.83
C LEU A 111 -15.66 -13.45 6.66
N ILE A 112 -16.18 -13.51 5.45
CA ILE A 112 -15.37 -13.73 4.24
C ILE A 112 -14.37 -12.59 4.04
N ARG A 113 -14.77 -11.35 4.23
CA ARG A 113 -13.88 -10.19 4.11
C ARG A 113 -12.79 -10.17 5.20
N PHE A 114 -13.12 -10.59 6.42
CA PHE A 114 -12.14 -10.76 7.48
C PHE A 114 -11.10 -11.84 7.13
N VAL A 115 -11.57 -13.01 6.72
CA VAL A 115 -10.71 -14.16 6.35
C VAL A 115 -9.89 -13.87 5.10
N PHE A 116 -10.43 -13.13 4.14
CA PHE A 116 -9.70 -12.58 3.00
C PHE A 116 -8.51 -11.73 3.47
N GLY A 117 -8.74 -10.83 4.44
CA GLY A 117 -7.70 -9.98 5.02
C GLY A 117 -6.56 -10.76 5.67
N LEU A 118 -6.84 -11.88 6.36
CA LEU A 118 -5.82 -12.77 6.94
C LEU A 118 -4.86 -13.30 5.87
N GLY A 119 -5.38 -13.72 4.73
CA GLY A 119 -4.57 -14.27 3.63
C GLY A 119 -3.71 -13.19 2.97
N GLU A 120 -4.30 -12.04 2.66
CA GLU A 120 -3.60 -10.95 1.98
C GLU A 120 -2.49 -10.34 2.84
N ALA A 121 -2.60 -10.39 4.16
CA ALA A 121 -1.60 -9.90 5.10
C ALA A 121 -0.21 -10.59 4.95
N CYS A 122 -0.16 -11.77 4.36
CA CYS A 122 1.10 -12.47 4.08
C CYS A 122 1.88 -11.88 2.89
N LEU A 123 1.20 -11.14 2.00
CA LEU A 123 1.78 -10.65 0.75
C LEU A 123 3.03 -9.78 0.93
N PRO A 124 3.05 -8.74 1.80
CA PRO A 124 4.23 -7.88 1.92
C PRO A 124 5.48 -8.64 2.34
N GLY A 125 5.38 -9.47 3.38
CA GLY A 125 6.50 -10.26 3.88
C GLY A 125 7.06 -11.22 2.83
N ALA A 126 6.19 -11.94 2.14
CA ALA A 126 6.60 -12.88 1.09
C ALA A 126 7.20 -12.14 -0.12
N ALA A 127 6.62 -11.02 -0.56
CA ALA A 127 7.12 -10.27 -1.70
C ALA A 127 8.50 -9.67 -1.44
N TYR A 128 8.69 -9.00 -0.30
CA TYR A 128 10.00 -8.43 0.06
C TYR A 128 11.07 -9.52 0.24
N LYS A 129 10.72 -10.67 0.80
CA LYS A 129 11.63 -11.81 0.88
C LYS A 129 11.98 -12.36 -0.51
N GLY A 130 11.02 -12.43 -1.43
CA GLY A 130 11.26 -12.79 -2.81
C GLY A 130 12.24 -11.84 -3.51
N ILE A 131 12.08 -10.52 -3.31
CA ILE A 131 13.01 -9.51 -3.81
C ILE A 131 14.40 -9.69 -3.18
N ALA A 132 14.47 -9.85 -1.85
CA ALA A 132 15.74 -10.03 -1.14
C ALA A 132 16.52 -11.26 -1.61
N ASN A 133 15.82 -12.37 -1.92
CA ASN A 133 16.44 -13.61 -2.39
C ASN A 133 17.00 -13.51 -3.82
N TYR A 134 16.35 -12.76 -4.71
CA TYR A 134 16.68 -12.73 -6.15
C TYR A 134 17.42 -11.48 -6.61
N PHE A 135 17.46 -10.41 -5.79
CA PHE A 135 18.10 -9.15 -6.14
C PHE A 135 19.29 -8.84 -5.23
N PRO A 136 20.45 -8.46 -5.80
CA PRO A 136 21.55 -7.89 -5.01
C PRO A 136 21.10 -6.64 -4.25
N SER A 137 21.69 -6.35 -3.09
CA SER A 137 21.38 -5.21 -2.21
C SER A 137 21.30 -3.88 -2.96
N LYS A 138 22.26 -3.64 -3.87
CA LYS A 138 22.31 -2.43 -4.71
C LYS A 138 21.09 -2.25 -5.63
N GLN A 139 20.37 -3.30 -5.95
CA GLN A 139 19.23 -3.29 -6.88
C GLN A 139 17.88 -3.46 -6.16
N ARG A 140 17.88 -3.84 -4.86
CA ARG A 140 16.64 -4.07 -4.08
C ARG A 140 15.77 -2.82 -4.00
N GLY A 141 16.38 -1.64 -3.82
CA GLY A 141 15.66 -0.36 -3.81
C GLY A 141 14.91 -0.09 -5.11
N THR A 142 15.56 -0.33 -6.27
CA THR A 142 14.91 -0.18 -7.58
C THR A 142 13.79 -1.21 -7.78
N ALA A 143 14.02 -2.47 -7.38
CA ALA A 143 13.01 -3.52 -7.47
C ALA A 143 11.78 -3.20 -6.61
N THR A 144 11.99 -2.74 -5.37
CA THR A 144 10.91 -2.30 -4.47
C THR A 144 10.20 -1.06 -5.01
N GLY A 145 10.94 -0.11 -5.63
CA GLY A 145 10.35 1.05 -6.30
C GLY A 145 9.41 0.66 -7.44
N ILE A 146 9.84 -0.27 -8.31
CA ILE A 146 8.98 -0.84 -9.36
C ILE A 146 7.76 -1.52 -8.74
N GLN A 147 7.96 -2.33 -7.69
CA GLN A 147 6.88 -2.98 -6.96
C GLN A 147 5.84 -1.97 -6.45
N SER A 148 6.29 -0.85 -5.91
CA SER A 148 5.43 0.19 -5.32
C SER A 148 4.56 0.95 -6.34
N THR A 149 4.85 0.87 -7.66
CA THR A 149 4.00 1.50 -8.69
C THR A 149 2.58 0.92 -8.70
N VAL A 150 2.41 -0.29 -8.19
CA VAL A 150 1.08 -0.93 -8.09
C VAL A 150 0.17 -0.20 -7.11
N ASN A 151 0.71 0.48 -6.10
CA ASN A 151 -0.10 1.18 -5.09
C ASN A 151 -1.03 2.24 -5.69
N THR A 152 -0.67 2.76 -6.86
CA THR A 152 -1.48 3.74 -7.59
C THR A 152 -2.10 3.14 -8.85
N LEU A 153 -1.37 2.33 -9.61
CA LEU A 153 -1.89 1.71 -10.83
C LEU A 153 -2.98 0.67 -10.54
N GLY A 154 -2.83 -0.10 -9.44
CA GLY A 154 -3.80 -1.12 -9.05
C GLY A 154 -5.20 -0.56 -8.81
N PRO A 155 -5.38 0.42 -7.92
CA PRO A 155 -6.66 1.07 -7.71
C PRO A 155 -7.25 1.72 -8.97
N ALA A 156 -6.42 2.35 -9.82
CA ALA A 156 -6.89 2.95 -11.07
C ALA A 156 -7.46 1.91 -12.03
N ILE A 157 -6.75 0.79 -12.22
CA ILE A 157 -7.20 -0.32 -13.07
C ILE A 157 -8.45 -0.97 -12.46
N ALA A 158 -8.46 -1.16 -11.13
CA ALA A 158 -9.57 -1.76 -10.42
C ALA A 158 -10.87 -0.97 -10.60
N ALA A 159 -10.83 0.35 -10.50
CA ALA A 159 -12.00 1.20 -10.61
C ALA A 159 -12.67 1.07 -12.00
N ILE A 160 -11.88 1.14 -13.07
CA ILE A 160 -12.38 1.03 -14.44
C ILE A 160 -12.87 -0.39 -14.74
N ALA A 161 -12.06 -1.41 -14.38
CA ALA A 161 -12.40 -2.80 -14.62
C ALA A 161 -13.66 -3.23 -13.84
N ALA A 162 -13.76 -2.82 -12.57
CA ALA A 162 -14.95 -3.09 -11.75
C ALA A 162 -16.20 -2.45 -12.35
N ALA A 163 -16.14 -1.17 -12.74
CA ALA A 163 -17.27 -0.47 -13.33
C ALA A 163 -17.74 -1.15 -14.63
N ALA A 164 -16.82 -1.57 -15.50
CA ALA A 164 -17.13 -2.25 -16.74
C ALA A 164 -17.80 -3.62 -16.51
N ILE A 165 -17.24 -4.43 -15.59
CA ILE A 165 -17.79 -5.77 -15.32
C ILE A 165 -19.12 -5.68 -14.56
N ILE A 166 -19.24 -4.78 -13.59
CA ILE A 166 -20.49 -4.58 -12.83
C ILE A 166 -21.61 -4.11 -13.77
N GLY A 167 -21.31 -3.16 -14.66
CA GLY A 167 -22.28 -2.64 -15.61
C GLY A 167 -22.79 -3.68 -16.62
N ALA A 168 -21.94 -4.64 -17.00
CA ALA A 168 -22.30 -5.69 -17.97
C ALA A 168 -22.92 -6.93 -17.32
N PHE A 169 -22.49 -7.32 -16.10
CA PHE A 169 -22.78 -8.63 -15.53
C PHE A 169 -23.22 -8.58 -14.05
N GLY A 170 -23.33 -7.38 -13.47
CA GLY A 170 -23.67 -7.19 -12.07
C GLY A 170 -22.50 -7.36 -11.10
N TRP A 171 -22.70 -6.85 -9.87
CA TRP A 171 -21.62 -6.76 -8.89
C TRP A 171 -21.08 -8.10 -8.40
N ARG A 172 -21.89 -9.16 -8.40
CA ARG A 172 -21.44 -10.50 -7.99
C ARG A 172 -20.41 -11.08 -8.94
N THR A 173 -20.60 -10.87 -10.23
CA THR A 173 -19.73 -11.41 -11.28
C THR A 173 -18.32 -10.85 -11.20
N VAL A 174 -18.15 -9.56 -10.79
CA VAL A 174 -16.81 -8.98 -10.70
C VAL A 174 -15.94 -9.72 -9.66
N PHE A 175 -16.50 -10.11 -8.52
CA PHE A 175 -15.76 -10.87 -7.50
C PHE A 175 -15.39 -12.27 -7.98
N ILE A 176 -16.31 -12.96 -8.67
CA ILE A 176 -16.06 -14.29 -9.22
C ILE A 176 -14.91 -14.23 -10.25
N VAL A 177 -14.98 -13.27 -11.17
CA VAL A 177 -13.99 -13.13 -12.25
C VAL A 177 -12.62 -12.71 -11.72
N MET A 178 -12.56 -11.77 -10.75
CA MET A 178 -11.30 -11.26 -10.22
C MET A 178 -10.50 -12.31 -9.44
N GLY A 179 -11.14 -13.26 -8.77
CA GLY A 179 -10.40 -14.32 -8.06
C GLY A 179 -9.72 -15.34 -8.98
N ILE A 180 -10.19 -15.55 -10.21
CA ILE A 180 -9.63 -16.59 -11.11
C ILE A 180 -8.14 -16.31 -11.46
N PRO A 181 -7.73 -15.10 -11.88
CA PRO A 181 -6.34 -14.83 -12.23
C PRO A 181 -5.37 -15.05 -11.06
N GLY A 182 -5.80 -14.71 -9.83
CA GLY A 182 -4.97 -14.91 -8.64
C GLY A 182 -4.72 -16.39 -8.34
N ILE A 183 -5.73 -17.26 -8.53
CA ILE A 183 -5.54 -18.71 -8.40
C ILE A 183 -4.52 -19.21 -9.41
N ILE A 184 -4.65 -18.80 -10.68
CA ILE A 184 -3.70 -19.18 -11.74
C ILE A 184 -2.29 -18.72 -11.40
N LEU A 185 -2.15 -17.48 -10.92
CA LEU A 185 -0.87 -16.91 -10.55
C LEU A 185 -0.24 -17.62 -9.35
N GLY A 186 -1.04 -18.00 -8.34
CA GLY A 186 -0.57 -18.78 -7.20
C GLY A 186 -0.05 -20.16 -7.60
N LEU A 187 -0.75 -20.86 -8.48
CA LEU A 187 -0.31 -22.13 -9.05
C LEU A 187 0.97 -21.96 -9.88
N TYR A 188 1.06 -20.88 -10.68
CA TYR A 188 2.28 -20.58 -11.43
C TYR A 188 3.49 -20.40 -10.51
N ILE A 189 3.36 -19.64 -9.42
CA ILE A 189 4.44 -19.44 -8.44
C ILE A 189 4.83 -20.78 -7.80
N TRP A 190 3.84 -21.57 -7.38
CA TRP A 190 4.08 -22.87 -6.75
C TRP A 190 4.96 -23.80 -7.60
N PHE A 191 4.69 -23.89 -8.89
CA PHE A 191 5.39 -24.82 -9.78
C PHE A 191 6.67 -24.24 -10.38
N ARG A 192 6.75 -22.93 -10.58
CA ARG A 192 7.85 -22.31 -11.35
C ARG A 192 8.91 -21.64 -10.50
N PHE A 193 8.58 -21.14 -9.32
CA PHE A 193 9.53 -20.44 -8.48
C PHE A 193 10.25 -21.39 -7.52
N LYS A 194 11.39 -20.93 -6.99
CA LYS A 194 12.17 -21.60 -5.95
C LYS A 194 12.49 -20.61 -4.85
N ASP A 195 12.53 -21.08 -3.61
CA ASP A 195 12.90 -20.22 -2.48
C ASP A 195 14.39 -19.87 -2.51
N ASN A 196 15.23 -20.82 -2.91
CA ASN A 196 16.65 -20.59 -3.12
C ASN A 196 16.91 -20.37 -4.63
N PRO A 197 17.51 -19.22 -5.04
CA PRO A 197 17.88 -18.97 -6.43
C PRO A 197 18.78 -20.04 -7.05
N LYS A 198 19.63 -20.71 -6.23
CA LYS A 198 20.52 -21.80 -6.70
C LYS A 198 19.76 -23.01 -7.24
N ASP A 199 18.53 -23.22 -6.76
CA ASP A 199 17.69 -24.35 -7.19
C ASP A 199 16.84 -24.01 -8.43
N HIS A 200 16.93 -22.78 -8.93
CA HIS A 200 16.11 -22.34 -10.06
C HIS A 200 16.76 -22.73 -11.39
N PRO A 201 16.10 -23.57 -12.25
CA PRO A 201 16.73 -24.22 -13.40
C PRO A 201 17.21 -23.26 -14.51
N LYS A 202 16.69 -22.03 -14.52
CA LYS A 202 17.05 -21.00 -15.52
C LYS A 202 18.02 -19.94 -14.98
N MET A 203 18.49 -20.07 -13.73
CA MET A 203 19.42 -19.12 -13.14
C MET A 203 20.80 -19.29 -13.76
N THR A 204 21.41 -18.19 -14.19
CA THR A 204 22.75 -18.23 -14.77
C THR A 204 23.84 -18.19 -13.70
N LYS A 205 25.05 -18.70 -14.02
CA LYS A 205 26.19 -18.64 -13.09
C LYS A 205 26.56 -17.20 -12.74
N GLU A 206 26.42 -16.26 -13.71
CA GLU A 206 26.68 -14.85 -13.49
C GLU A 206 25.67 -14.22 -12.52
N GLU A 207 24.38 -14.59 -12.63
CA GLU A 207 23.37 -14.10 -11.67
C GLU A 207 23.61 -14.65 -10.27
N LEU A 208 24.07 -15.89 -10.14
CA LEU A 208 24.39 -16.50 -8.85
C LEU A 208 25.64 -15.88 -8.22
N SER A 209 26.71 -15.60 -9.02
CA SER A 209 27.90 -14.95 -8.48
C SER A 209 27.61 -13.52 -7.98
N GLU A 210 26.77 -12.76 -8.70
CA GLU A 210 26.31 -11.43 -8.24
C GLU A 210 25.61 -11.51 -6.85
N LEU A 211 24.85 -12.57 -6.60
CA LEU A 211 24.15 -12.78 -5.31
C LEU A 211 25.08 -13.30 -4.21
N ASP A 212 26.00 -14.20 -4.53
CA ASP A 212 26.93 -14.77 -3.54
C ASP A 212 27.91 -13.71 -3.02
N GLU A 213 28.40 -12.81 -3.89
CA GLU A 213 29.23 -11.68 -3.50
C GLU A 213 28.50 -10.74 -2.53
N ASP A 214 27.23 -10.48 -2.82
CA ASP A 214 26.37 -9.62 -2.00
C ASP A 214 26.10 -10.23 -0.61
N ILE A 215 25.81 -11.53 -0.54
CA ILE A 215 25.58 -12.25 0.73
C ILE A 215 26.84 -12.22 1.61
N GLN A 216 28.03 -12.38 1.02
CA GLN A 216 29.29 -12.29 1.76
C GLN A 216 29.51 -10.87 2.32
N PHE A 217 29.20 -9.85 1.55
CA PHE A 217 29.28 -8.46 1.98
C PHE A 217 28.29 -8.15 3.12
N GLU A 218 27.03 -8.63 3.02
CA GLU A 218 26.03 -8.46 4.07
C GLU A 218 26.46 -9.13 5.39
N LYS A 219 26.94 -10.40 5.35
CA LYS A 219 27.39 -11.12 6.54
C LYS A 219 28.53 -10.39 7.27
N SER A 220 29.48 -9.82 6.53
CA SER A 220 30.58 -9.04 7.12
C SER A 220 30.11 -7.76 7.84
N ASN A 221 28.93 -7.22 7.46
CA ASN A 221 28.33 -6.04 8.07
C ASN A 221 27.35 -6.38 9.20
N GLU A 222 26.69 -7.54 9.18
CA GLU A 222 25.75 -7.98 10.25
C GLU A 222 26.47 -8.26 11.57
N GLU A 223 27.71 -8.79 11.54
CA GLU A 223 28.52 -8.99 12.74
C GLU A 223 28.81 -7.69 13.53
N LYS A 224 28.71 -6.53 12.87
CA LYS A 224 28.88 -5.22 13.50
C LYS A 224 27.58 -4.63 14.09
N ASN A 225 26.43 -5.27 13.88
CA ASN A 225 25.11 -4.70 14.16
C ASN A 225 24.29 -5.50 15.21
N SER A 226 24.89 -5.91 16.33
CA SER A 226 24.20 -6.58 17.43
C SER A 226 23.13 -5.68 18.10
N GLY A 227 21.93 -6.17 18.08
CA GLY A 227 20.68 -5.89 18.77
C GLY A 227 20.40 -4.57 19.49
N VAL A 228 19.45 -3.79 18.95
CA VAL A 228 18.63 -2.89 19.75
C VAL A 228 17.38 -3.65 20.20
N SER A 229 17.06 -3.59 21.50
CA SER A 229 15.90 -4.28 22.07
C SER A 229 14.60 -3.65 21.53
N PHE A 230 13.62 -4.49 21.16
CA PHE A 230 12.26 -4.06 20.79
C PHE A 230 11.67 -3.08 21.83
N LYS A 231 11.97 -3.29 23.11
CA LYS A 231 11.50 -2.46 24.21
C LYS A 231 12.03 -1.02 24.18
N GLU A 232 13.24 -0.81 23.65
CA GLU A 232 13.84 0.52 23.49
C GLU A 232 13.20 1.31 22.35
N LEU A 233 12.77 0.63 21.30
CA LEU A 233 12.06 1.23 20.18
C LEU A 233 10.78 1.93 20.65
N PHE A 234 9.94 1.23 21.44
CA PHE A 234 8.67 1.76 21.93
C PHE A 234 8.81 2.90 22.96
N ARG A 235 10.00 3.08 23.53
CA ARG A 235 10.29 4.22 24.43
C ARG A 235 10.66 5.51 23.70
N LYS A 236 10.92 5.45 22.39
CA LYS A 236 11.31 6.63 21.62
C LYS A 236 10.09 7.43 21.16
N PRO A 237 9.94 8.70 21.60
CA PRO A 237 8.78 9.54 21.21
C PRO A 237 8.62 9.68 19.70
N ILE A 238 9.73 9.69 18.98
CA ILE A 238 9.75 9.84 17.52
C ILE A 238 8.99 8.72 16.79
N LEU A 239 9.02 7.49 17.31
CA LEU A 239 8.24 6.38 16.72
C LEU A 239 6.75 6.69 16.76
N TRP A 240 6.27 7.17 17.91
CA TRP A 240 4.87 7.51 18.11
C TRP A 240 4.44 8.71 17.26
N GLN A 241 5.31 9.72 17.15
CA GLN A 241 5.05 10.85 16.24
C GLN A 241 4.84 10.37 14.81
N MET A 242 5.73 9.49 14.28
CA MET A 242 5.58 8.90 12.94
C MET A 242 4.31 8.07 12.84
N ALA A 243 4.01 7.24 13.85
CA ALA A 243 2.82 6.39 13.87
C ALA A 243 1.53 7.23 13.85
N PHE A 244 1.46 8.34 14.62
CA PHE A 244 0.30 9.23 14.65
C PHE A 244 0.17 10.05 13.36
N ILE A 245 1.27 10.53 12.78
CA ILE A 245 1.23 11.21 11.47
C ILE A 245 0.63 10.27 10.43
N TRP A 246 1.10 9.02 10.38
CA TRP A 246 0.63 8.03 9.43
C TRP A 246 -0.82 7.63 9.69
N PHE A 247 -1.20 7.45 10.94
CA PHE A 247 -2.58 7.17 11.34
C PHE A 247 -3.56 8.24 10.84
N PHE A 248 -3.30 9.51 11.14
CA PHE A 248 -4.18 10.60 10.73
C PHE A 248 -4.15 10.84 9.22
N PHE A 249 -3.01 10.67 8.58
CA PHE A 249 -2.91 10.68 7.12
C PHE A 249 -3.78 9.57 6.51
N ASP A 250 -3.70 8.37 7.03
CA ASP A 250 -4.44 7.20 6.54
C ASP A 250 -5.93 7.25 6.88
N ILE A 251 -6.39 7.98 7.90
CA ILE A 251 -7.80 8.31 8.07
C ILE A 251 -8.33 9.04 6.85
N THR A 252 -7.59 10.03 6.35
CA THR A 252 -7.96 10.76 5.12
C THR A 252 -7.86 9.87 3.89
N PHE A 253 -6.76 9.14 3.74
CA PHE A 253 -6.49 8.31 2.56
C PHE A 253 -7.53 7.20 2.38
N TRP A 254 -7.77 6.40 3.43
CA TRP A 254 -8.73 5.29 3.37
C TRP A 254 -10.18 5.78 3.36
N GLY A 255 -10.47 6.91 4.00
CA GLY A 255 -11.77 7.56 3.90
C GLY A 255 -12.08 8.01 2.49
N PHE A 256 -11.17 8.74 1.86
CA PHE A 256 -11.28 9.18 0.48
C PHE A 256 -11.42 7.98 -0.48
N THR A 257 -10.52 7.01 -0.38
CA THR A 257 -10.52 5.82 -1.24
C THR A 257 -11.80 4.99 -1.11
N SER A 258 -12.31 4.83 0.11
CA SER A 258 -13.46 3.97 0.39
C SER A 258 -14.79 4.59 -0.05
N TRP A 259 -14.96 5.88 0.17
CA TRP A 259 -16.26 6.54 -0.01
C TRP A 259 -16.37 7.41 -1.27
N LEU A 260 -15.26 7.68 -1.97
CA LEU A 260 -15.28 8.48 -3.21
C LEU A 260 -16.25 7.92 -4.27
N PRO A 261 -16.23 6.60 -4.61
CA PRO A 261 -17.15 6.08 -5.61
C PRO A 261 -18.62 6.24 -5.20
N SER A 262 -18.95 5.94 -3.94
CA SER A 262 -20.32 6.11 -3.41
C SER A 262 -20.76 7.59 -3.42
N TYR A 263 -19.85 8.51 -3.11
CA TYR A 263 -20.12 9.95 -3.19
C TYR A 263 -20.41 10.39 -4.64
N LEU A 264 -19.64 9.91 -5.62
CA LEU A 264 -19.84 10.24 -7.03
C LEU A 264 -21.18 9.72 -7.56
N ILE A 265 -21.59 8.51 -7.15
CA ILE A 265 -22.89 7.93 -7.53
C ILE A 265 -24.03 8.63 -6.77
N ASN A 266 -23.99 8.64 -5.44
CA ASN A 266 -25.16 9.00 -4.62
C ASN A 266 -25.38 10.51 -4.53
N VAL A 267 -24.31 11.32 -4.58
CA VAL A 267 -24.41 12.79 -4.41
C VAL A 267 -24.29 13.50 -5.75
N ARG A 268 -23.45 12.99 -6.67
CA ARG A 268 -23.23 13.65 -7.97
C ARG A 268 -24.04 13.03 -9.11
N GLY A 269 -24.71 11.89 -8.87
CA GLY A 269 -25.56 11.23 -9.85
C GLY A 269 -24.82 10.70 -11.07
N LEU A 270 -23.52 10.38 -10.93
CA LEU A 270 -22.72 9.88 -12.03
C LEU A 270 -23.11 8.45 -12.39
N SER A 271 -23.01 8.13 -13.68
CA SER A 271 -23.15 6.75 -14.14
C SER A 271 -22.05 5.86 -13.53
N LEU A 272 -22.27 4.54 -13.49
CA LEU A 272 -21.28 3.61 -12.97
C LEU A 272 -19.95 3.69 -13.74
N MET A 273 -20.01 3.81 -15.08
CA MET A 273 -18.81 3.89 -15.91
C MET A 273 -18.06 5.21 -15.68
N ASP A 274 -18.77 6.35 -15.61
CA ASP A 274 -18.16 7.63 -15.28
C ASP A 274 -17.54 7.61 -13.89
N THR A 275 -18.21 6.98 -12.92
CA THR A 275 -17.68 6.80 -11.57
C THR A 275 -16.38 5.98 -11.59
N GLY A 276 -16.33 4.90 -12.34
CA GLY A 276 -15.11 4.09 -12.50
C GLY A 276 -13.95 4.91 -13.07
N ILE A 277 -14.21 5.65 -14.16
CA ILE A 277 -13.20 6.50 -14.81
C ILE A 277 -12.76 7.63 -13.88
N PHE A 278 -13.69 8.37 -13.29
CA PHE A 278 -13.35 9.51 -12.44
C PHE A 278 -12.75 9.10 -11.09
N SER A 279 -13.09 7.92 -10.58
CA SER A 279 -12.40 7.36 -9.40
C SER A 279 -10.98 6.86 -9.71
N ALA A 280 -10.66 6.55 -10.97
CA ALA A 280 -9.30 6.17 -11.38
C ALA A 280 -8.36 7.38 -11.50
N LEU A 281 -8.87 8.56 -11.88
CA LEU A 281 -8.04 9.75 -12.12
C LEU A 281 -7.16 10.15 -10.94
N PRO A 282 -7.64 10.20 -9.68
CA PRO A 282 -6.81 10.50 -8.51
C PRO A 282 -5.57 9.62 -8.41
N TYR A 283 -5.71 8.33 -8.71
CA TYR A 283 -4.59 7.38 -8.64
C TYR A 283 -3.61 7.53 -9.81
N LEU A 284 -4.11 7.82 -11.02
CA LEU A 284 -3.24 8.09 -12.18
C LEU A 284 -2.40 9.35 -11.93
N VAL A 285 -3.00 10.41 -11.43
CA VAL A 285 -2.30 11.63 -11.02
C VAL A 285 -1.35 11.34 -9.86
N GLY A 286 -1.78 10.51 -8.91
CA GLY A 286 -1.00 10.05 -7.76
C GLY A 286 0.27 9.28 -8.17
N THR A 287 0.24 8.53 -9.29
CA THR A 287 1.41 7.80 -9.80
C THR A 287 2.59 8.75 -10.12
N VAL A 288 2.31 9.88 -10.72
CA VAL A 288 3.33 10.90 -11.00
C VAL A 288 3.74 11.61 -9.71
N SER A 289 2.77 11.93 -8.89
CA SER A 289 2.93 12.74 -7.69
C SER A 289 3.77 12.05 -6.60
N ILE A 290 3.58 10.75 -6.36
CA ILE A 290 4.33 10.01 -5.34
C ILE A 290 5.83 9.95 -5.67
N VAL A 291 6.18 9.82 -6.96
CA VAL A 291 7.57 9.85 -7.43
C VAL A 291 8.17 11.24 -7.26
N LEU A 292 7.41 12.29 -7.61
CA LEU A 292 7.82 13.67 -7.39
C LEU A 292 8.03 13.97 -5.90
N GLY A 293 7.16 13.47 -5.04
CA GLY A 293 7.27 13.62 -3.58
C GLY A 293 8.55 13.02 -3.02
N GLY A 294 8.89 11.81 -3.44
CA GLY A 294 10.17 11.17 -3.10
C GLY A 294 11.37 12.00 -3.59
N TYR A 295 11.35 12.40 -4.87
CA TYR A 295 12.43 13.20 -5.46
C TYR A 295 12.63 14.56 -4.79
N LEU A 296 11.54 15.30 -4.54
CA LEU A 296 11.62 16.60 -3.84
C LEU A 296 12.11 16.40 -2.39
N SER A 297 11.63 15.35 -1.74
CA SER A 297 12.08 14.98 -0.39
C SER A 297 13.58 14.68 -0.33
N ASP A 298 14.13 14.03 -1.36
CA ASP A 298 15.56 13.71 -1.42
C ASP A 298 16.45 14.95 -1.61
N LYS A 299 15.94 16.00 -2.27
CA LYS A 299 16.65 17.28 -2.40
C LYS A 299 16.78 18.06 -1.09
N VAL A 300 15.89 17.81 -0.13
CA VAL A 300 15.81 18.52 1.16
C VAL A 300 16.10 17.59 2.33
N LYS A 301 17.10 16.70 2.20
CA LYS A 301 17.54 15.79 3.28
C LYS A 301 17.66 16.54 4.62
N GLY A 302 17.18 15.91 5.71
CA GLY A 302 17.12 16.51 7.05
C GLY A 302 15.99 17.53 7.26
N LYS A 303 15.29 17.97 6.21
CA LYS A 303 14.16 18.91 6.28
C LYS A 303 12.90 18.37 5.56
N ARG A 304 12.78 17.05 5.42
CA ARG A 304 11.70 16.40 4.65
C ARG A 304 10.30 16.71 5.16
N LYS A 305 10.13 17.03 6.46
CA LYS A 305 8.85 17.49 7.00
C LYS A 305 8.30 18.73 6.27
N TRP A 306 9.19 19.60 5.75
CA TRP A 306 8.79 20.79 4.99
C TRP A 306 8.34 20.50 3.57
N VAL A 307 8.48 19.26 3.09
CA VAL A 307 7.79 18.76 1.91
C VAL A 307 6.43 18.15 2.31
N PHE A 308 6.39 17.35 3.39
CA PHE A 308 5.16 16.71 3.85
C PHE A 308 4.08 17.72 4.25
N ILE A 309 4.40 18.67 5.14
CA ILE A 309 3.42 19.57 5.77
C ILE A 309 2.63 20.41 4.76
N PRO A 310 3.26 21.20 3.86
CA PRO A 310 2.50 22.03 2.94
C PRO A 310 1.63 21.21 1.99
N ASN A 311 2.11 20.04 1.55
CA ASN A 311 1.35 19.18 0.66
C ASN A 311 0.15 18.53 1.36
N ALA A 312 0.27 18.15 2.62
CA ALA A 312 -0.85 17.69 3.45
C ALA A 312 -1.90 18.78 3.63
N VAL A 313 -1.48 20.03 3.90
CA VAL A 313 -2.37 21.18 4.04
C VAL A 313 -3.09 21.51 2.73
N ILE A 314 -2.36 21.55 1.60
CA ILE A 314 -2.97 21.82 0.29
C ILE A 314 -3.98 20.73 -0.09
N SER A 315 -3.67 19.45 0.23
CA SER A 315 -4.62 18.35 0.04
C SER A 315 -5.92 18.58 0.85
N GLY A 316 -5.80 18.97 2.13
CA GLY A 316 -6.95 19.31 2.96
C GLY A 316 -7.77 20.48 2.41
N LEU A 317 -7.12 21.53 1.91
CA LEU A 317 -7.79 22.68 1.26
C LEU A 317 -8.50 22.26 -0.03
N ALA A 318 -7.89 21.37 -0.83
CA ALA A 318 -8.54 20.86 -2.03
C ALA A 318 -9.77 20.00 -1.70
N LEU A 319 -9.76 19.22 -0.62
CA LEU A 319 -10.94 18.51 -0.13
C LEU A 319 -12.04 19.48 0.33
N LEU A 320 -11.67 20.59 0.96
CA LEU A 320 -12.62 21.64 1.35
C LEU A 320 -13.28 22.27 0.12
N LEU A 321 -12.49 22.61 -0.91
CA LEU A 321 -13.01 23.15 -2.17
C LEU A 321 -13.88 22.14 -2.92
N MET A 322 -13.52 20.86 -2.85
CA MET A 322 -14.34 19.76 -3.39
C MET A 322 -15.72 19.72 -2.70
N LEU A 323 -15.74 19.81 -1.37
CA LEU A 323 -16.98 19.84 -0.58
C LEU A 323 -17.89 21.00 -0.94
N GLN A 324 -17.32 22.19 -1.14
CA GLN A 324 -18.06 23.43 -1.45
C GLN A 324 -18.49 23.52 -2.91
N SER A 325 -17.98 22.66 -3.78
CA SER A 325 -18.24 22.73 -5.22
C SER A 325 -19.61 22.17 -5.59
N SER A 326 -20.39 22.93 -6.34
CA SER A 326 -21.66 22.49 -6.93
C SER A 326 -21.47 21.79 -8.28
N SER A 327 -20.44 22.17 -9.04
CA SER A 327 -20.14 21.63 -10.37
C SER A 327 -19.41 20.30 -10.28
N THR A 328 -19.89 19.27 -10.97
CA THR A 328 -19.23 17.96 -11.08
C THR A 328 -17.81 18.08 -11.65
N ALA A 329 -17.58 18.94 -12.64
CA ALA A 329 -16.26 19.16 -13.21
C ALA A 329 -15.27 19.72 -12.16
N MET A 330 -15.70 20.65 -11.30
CA MET A 330 -14.89 21.17 -10.21
C MET A 330 -14.60 20.09 -9.16
N VAL A 331 -15.59 19.26 -8.81
CA VAL A 331 -15.39 18.12 -7.90
C VAL A 331 -14.31 17.18 -8.44
N ILE A 332 -14.37 16.79 -9.71
CA ILE A 332 -13.38 15.95 -10.36
C ILE A 332 -12.00 16.61 -10.37
N THR A 333 -11.94 17.91 -10.62
CA THR A 333 -10.69 18.66 -10.58
C THR A 333 -10.09 18.67 -9.17
N TYR A 334 -10.88 19.04 -8.17
CA TYR A 334 -10.38 19.14 -6.80
C TYR A 334 -10.06 17.78 -6.18
N GLN A 335 -10.76 16.68 -6.52
CA GLN A 335 -10.36 15.35 -6.09
C GLN A 335 -8.97 14.96 -6.65
N CYS A 336 -8.68 15.31 -7.91
CA CYS A 336 -7.37 15.08 -8.51
C CYS A 336 -6.28 15.94 -7.86
N VAL A 337 -6.59 17.21 -7.56
CA VAL A 337 -5.66 18.11 -6.84
C VAL A 337 -5.41 17.59 -5.43
N ALA A 338 -6.46 17.19 -4.69
CA ALA A 338 -6.31 16.60 -3.35
C ALA A 338 -5.43 15.36 -3.38
N ALA A 339 -5.68 14.46 -4.32
CA ALA A 339 -4.88 13.25 -4.50
C ALA A 339 -3.43 13.55 -4.90
N PHE A 340 -3.20 14.49 -5.80
CA PHE A 340 -1.85 14.91 -6.20
C PHE A 340 -1.02 15.28 -4.98
N PHE A 341 -1.52 16.19 -4.15
CA PHE A 341 -0.79 16.64 -2.98
C PHE A 341 -0.74 15.61 -1.86
N MET A 342 -1.75 14.77 -1.72
CA MET A 342 -1.76 13.65 -0.77
C MET A 342 -0.68 12.61 -1.11
N PHE A 343 -0.59 12.16 -2.36
CA PHE A 343 0.45 11.22 -2.79
C PHE A 343 1.86 11.83 -2.76
N LEU A 344 1.99 13.13 -3.01
CA LEU A 344 3.26 13.85 -2.88
C LEU A 344 3.71 13.87 -1.41
N ALA A 345 2.80 14.14 -0.48
CA ALA A 345 3.05 14.06 0.96
C ALA A 345 3.43 12.62 1.38
N GLN A 346 2.73 11.62 0.86
CA GLN A 346 3.02 10.21 1.13
C GLN A 346 4.46 9.82 0.73
N GLY A 347 4.90 10.23 -0.47
CA GLY A 347 6.28 10.00 -0.93
C GLY A 347 7.32 10.64 -0.02
N ALA A 348 7.06 11.86 0.46
CA ALA A 348 7.94 12.57 1.39
C ALA A 348 7.94 11.94 2.80
N PHE A 349 6.79 11.43 3.27
CA PHE A 349 6.65 10.82 4.59
C PHE A 349 7.55 9.59 4.76
N TRP A 350 7.55 8.67 3.82
CA TRP A 350 8.40 7.48 3.93
C TRP A 350 9.89 7.83 3.89
N GLY A 351 10.27 8.87 3.16
CA GLY A 351 11.62 9.44 3.26
C GLY A 351 11.92 9.99 4.65
N LEU A 352 10.95 10.68 5.28
CA LEU A 352 11.07 11.19 6.65
C LEU A 352 11.24 10.06 7.67
N VAL A 353 10.49 8.96 7.53
CA VAL A 353 10.64 7.75 8.37
C VAL A 353 12.05 7.19 8.30
N VAL A 354 12.62 7.11 7.07
CA VAL A 354 13.99 6.60 6.84
C VAL A 354 15.05 7.51 7.47
N ASP A 355 14.89 8.83 7.39
CA ASP A 355 15.86 9.78 7.99
C ASP A 355 15.78 9.83 9.51
N THR A 356 14.63 9.47 10.10
CA THR A 356 14.35 9.71 11.51
C THR A 356 14.55 8.48 12.38
N LEU A 357 14.28 7.29 11.84
CA LEU A 357 14.46 6.03 12.56
C LEU A 357 15.88 5.50 12.35
N PRO A 358 16.61 5.15 13.45
CA PRO A 358 17.92 4.51 13.32
C PRO A 358 17.87 3.21 12.52
N ALA A 359 18.90 2.95 11.71
CA ALA A 359 18.98 1.78 10.82
C ALA A 359 18.73 0.45 11.55
N LYS A 360 19.20 0.31 12.80
CA LYS A 360 19.04 -0.89 13.64
C LYS A 360 17.58 -1.25 13.95
N ILE A 361 16.69 -0.27 13.98
CA ILE A 361 15.26 -0.44 14.35
C ILE A 361 14.32 -0.07 13.19
N MET A 362 14.87 0.21 12.01
CA MET A 362 14.10 0.66 10.84
C MET A 362 12.98 -0.29 10.47
N ALA A 363 13.27 -1.60 10.38
CA ALA A 363 12.27 -2.59 9.98
C ALA A 363 11.11 -2.68 10.99
N ALA A 364 11.41 -2.75 12.27
CA ALA A 364 10.39 -2.81 13.32
C ALA A 364 9.64 -1.49 13.46
N GLY A 365 10.33 -0.36 13.33
CA GLY A 365 9.74 0.97 13.39
C GLY A 365 8.79 1.24 12.23
N SER A 366 9.22 0.97 11.00
CA SER A 366 8.36 1.13 9.82
C SER A 366 7.16 0.19 9.82
N SER A 367 7.32 -1.05 10.32
CA SER A 367 6.20 -1.98 10.50
C SER A 367 5.20 -1.47 11.54
N THR A 368 5.67 -0.87 12.65
CA THR A 368 4.80 -0.27 13.66
C THR A 368 4.03 0.91 13.07
N VAL A 369 4.70 1.80 12.35
CA VAL A 369 4.05 2.93 11.65
C VAL A 369 2.98 2.41 10.68
N ASN A 370 3.28 1.39 9.88
CA ASN A 370 2.32 0.81 8.94
C ASN A 370 1.13 0.12 9.64
N CYS A 371 1.34 -0.46 10.82
CA CYS A 371 0.26 -1.02 11.63
C CYS A 371 -0.76 0.06 12.04
N PHE A 372 -0.30 1.27 12.42
CA PHE A 372 -1.18 2.40 12.70
C PHE A 372 -1.97 2.84 11.47
N GLY A 373 -1.40 2.77 10.26
CA GLY A 373 -2.14 2.96 9.02
C GLY A 373 -3.23 1.91 8.81
N SER A 374 -2.96 0.63 9.14
CA SER A 374 -3.97 -0.42 9.06
C SER A 374 -5.11 -0.21 10.07
N ILE A 375 -4.81 0.28 11.28
CA ILE A 375 -5.82 0.66 12.28
C ILE A 375 -6.67 1.83 11.75
N ALA A 376 -6.06 2.83 11.12
CA ALA A 376 -6.78 3.92 10.45
C ALA A 376 -7.69 3.39 9.33
N GLY A 377 -7.21 2.43 8.54
CA GLY A 377 -7.99 1.74 7.50
C GLY A 377 -9.21 1.00 8.05
N PHE A 378 -9.13 0.49 9.28
CA PHE A 378 -10.28 -0.09 9.97
C PHE A 378 -11.24 0.98 10.49
N ILE A 379 -10.74 2.01 11.15
CA ILE A 379 -11.55 3.03 11.81
C ILE A 379 -12.23 3.94 10.78
N SER A 380 -11.51 4.41 9.77
CA SER A 380 -11.96 5.47 8.86
C SER A 380 -13.23 5.13 8.09
N PRO A 381 -13.35 4.01 7.34
CA PRO A 381 -14.57 3.73 6.59
C PRO A 381 -15.78 3.47 7.49
N LEU A 382 -15.56 2.82 8.65
CA LEU A 382 -16.63 2.55 9.63
C LEU A 382 -17.16 3.85 10.25
N LEU A 383 -16.26 4.71 10.72
CA LEU A 383 -16.64 6.00 11.33
C LEU A 383 -17.37 6.88 10.32
N MET A 384 -16.89 6.94 9.08
CA MET A 384 -17.53 7.70 8.03
C MET A 384 -18.91 7.14 7.66
N GLY A 385 -19.05 5.82 7.59
CA GLY A 385 -20.35 5.19 7.39
C GLY A 385 -21.37 5.57 8.47
N TYR A 386 -20.95 5.53 9.74
CA TYR A 386 -21.76 6.00 10.86
C TYR A 386 -22.13 7.50 10.74
N MET A 387 -21.18 8.33 10.35
CA MET A 387 -21.41 9.78 10.15
C MET A 387 -22.40 10.06 9.01
N ILE A 388 -22.32 9.32 7.90
CA ILE A 388 -23.27 9.43 6.79
C ILE A 388 -24.67 9.03 7.25
N GLU A 389 -24.81 7.91 7.95
CA GLU A 389 -26.08 7.41 8.44
C GLU A 389 -26.71 8.38 9.45
N SER A 390 -25.95 8.84 10.44
CA SER A 390 -26.41 9.76 11.48
C SER A 390 -26.78 11.16 10.96
N SER A 391 -26.21 11.56 9.80
CA SER A 391 -26.52 12.84 9.14
C SER A 391 -27.61 12.76 8.05
N GLY A 392 -28.35 11.65 7.98
CA GLY A 392 -29.41 11.45 6.99
C GLY A 392 -28.89 11.31 5.55
N GLY A 393 -27.71 10.70 5.37
CA GLY A 393 -27.11 10.45 4.05
C GLY A 393 -26.14 11.57 3.59
N SER A 394 -25.84 12.57 4.42
CA SER A 394 -24.91 13.65 4.07
C SER A 394 -23.46 13.21 4.20
N TYR A 395 -22.65 13.51 3.19
CA TYR A 395 -21.20 13.27 3.20
C TYR A 395 -20.38 14.41 3.80
N ASN A 396 -21.02 15.54 4.18
CA ASN A 396 -20.31 16.73 4.63
C ASN A 396 -19.42 16.47 5.86
N SER A 397 -19.96 15.74 6.84
CA SER A 397 -19.22 15.39 8.05
C SER A 397 -18.00 14.51 7.76
N THR A 398 -18.07 13.61 6.78
CA THR A 398 -16.93 12.77 6.37
C THR A 398 -15.81 13.57 5.73
N PHE A 399 -16.14 14.58 4.90
CA PHE A 399 -15.14 15.49 4.37
C PHE A 399 -14.48 16.32 5.47
N ILE A 400 -15.25 16.83 6.44
CA ILE A 400 -14.71 17.57 7.59
C ILE A 400 -13.76 16.69 8.40
N LEU A 401 -14.10 15.41 8.63
CA LEU A 401 -13.23 14.46 9.30
C LEU A 401 -11.91 14.25 8.54
N MET A 402 -11.97 14.03 7.22
CA MET A 402 -10.78 13.88 6.38
C MET A 402 -9.88 15.12 6.43
N ILE A 403 -10.48 16.33 6.33
CA ILE A 403 -9.75 17.60 6.40
C ILE A 403 -9.10 17.76 7.77
N ALA A 404 -9.86 17.53 8.84
CA ALA A 404 -9.34 17.62 10.20
C ALA A 404 -8.19 16.63 10.43
N ALA A 405 -8.33 15.38 9.97
CA ALA A 405 -7.31 14.36 10.14
C ALA A 405 -5.99 14.72 9.42
N ILE A 406 -6.04 15.16 8.16
CA ILE A 406 -4.81 15.49 7.44
C ILE A 406 -4.13 16.76 8.00
N ILE A 407 -4.90 17.71 8.54
CA ILE A 407 -4.36 18.88 9.24
C ILE A 407 -3.71 18.47 10.56
N VAL A 408 -4.32 17.54 11.34
CA VAL A 408 -3.70 16.99 12.53
C VAL A 408 -2.39 16.28 12.20
N ALA A 409 -2.35 15.49 11.12
CA ALA A 409 -1.10 14.88 10.64
C ALA A 409 -0.02 15.95 10.36
N ALA A 410 -0.37 17.05 9.71
CA ALA A 410 0.55 18.17 9.45
C ALA A 410 1.02 18.84 10.74
N ILE A 411 0.13 19.06 11.71
CA ILE A 411 0.47 19.64 13.03
C ILE A 411 1.42 18.72 13.80
N VAL A 412 1.15 17.41 13.84
CA VAL A 412 2.05 16.45 14.49
C VAL A 412 3.41 16.44 13.80
N ALA A 413 3.47 16.57 12.48
CA ALA A 413 4.73 16.66 11.76
C ALA A 413 5.56 17.90 12.10
N LEU A 414 4.94 19.01 12.53
CA LEU A 414 5.65 20.20 13.03
C LEU A 414 6.44 19.91 14.32
N THR A 415 5.96 18.98 15.17
CA THR A 415 6.62 18.64 16.43
C THR A 415 7.90 17.84 16.27
N ILE A 416 8.20 17.34 15.07
CA ILE A 416 9.44 16.63 14.77
C ILE A 416 10.59 17.64 14.74
N GLY A 417 11.64 17.43 15.55
CA GLY A 417 12.86 18.24 15.57
C GLY A 417 13.60 18.16 14.21
N ASN A 418 14.36 19.21 13.87
CA ASN A 418 15.25 19.16 12.74
C ASN A 418 16.52 18.38 13.14
N ASN A 419 16.78 17.23 12.54
CA ASN A 419 17.96 16.39 12.87
C ASN A 419 19.31 17.05 12.55
N THR A 420 19.34 18.08 11.70
CA THR A 420 20.56 18.83 11.36
C THR A 420 21.18 19.57 12.54
N GLU A 421 20.41 19.89 13.57
CA GLU A 421 20.97 20.57 14.77
C GLU A 421 21.63 19.59 15.74
N LYS A 422 21.16 18.32 15.78
CA LYS A 422 21.74 17.31 16.67
C LYS A 422 23.03 16.67 16.16
N GLU A 423 23.17 16.47 14.84
CA GLU A 423 24.44 15.99 14.26
C GLU A 423 25.55 17.05 14.36
N ASN A 424 25.22 18.33 14.19
CA ASN A 424 26.19 19.41 14.34
C ASN A 424 26.59 19.65 15.80
N SER A 425 25.72 19.42 16.77
CA SER A 425 26.06 19.50 18.20
C SER A 425 26.94 18.34 18.65
N LEU A 426 26.65 17.12 18.20
CA LEU A 426 27.46 15.94 18.49
C LEU A 426 28.84 15.99 17.83
N ASN A 427 28.95 16.51 16.60
CA ASN A 427 30.23 16.69 15.93
C ASN A 427 31.04 17.87 16.50
N SER A 428 30.39 18.89 17.06
CA SER A 428 31.08 19.99 17.71
C SER A 428 31.60 19.60 19.12
N GLU A 429 30.90 18.75 19.84
CA GLU A 429 31.36 18.21 21.13
C GLU A 429 32.55 17.24 20.97
N THR A 430 32.56 16.43 19.89
CA THR A 430 33.65 15.48 19.62
C THR A 430 34.95 16.18 19.13
N ILE A 431 34.85 17.39 18.58
CA ILE A 431 36.00 18.19 18.13
C ILE A 431 36.59 19.02 19.30
N VAL A 432 35.87 19.26 20.35
CA VAL A 432 36.33 20.00 21.53
C VAL A 432 37.04 19.09 22.56
N GLU A 433 36.80 17.76 22.50
CA GLU A 433 37.45 16.77 23.35
C GLU A 433 38.67 16.07 22.74
N ALA A 434 39.06 16.42 21.48
CA ALA A 434 40.25 15.91 20.82
C ALA A 434 41.31 17.01 20.68
#